data_3987547946ff6517e2737cc7dae405f4
#
_entry.id   3987547946ff6517e2737cc7dae405f4
#
_cell.length_a   1.000
_cell.length_b   1.000
_cell.length_c   1.000
_cell.angle_alpha   90.00
_cell.angle_beta   90.00
_cell.angle_gamma   90.00
#
_symmetry.space_group_name_H-M   'P 1'
#
loop_
_entity.id
_entity.type
_entity.pdbx_description
1 polymer ?
#
loop_
_entity_poly.entity_id
_entity_poly.type
_entity_poly.pdbx_seq_one_letter_code
_entity_poly.pdbx_strand_id
1 'polypeptide(L)'
;MIYYTTKYTKNERVRALRVAIVDDDPKDLGHLRDVLETYAETRNMDMEVSAFSSGSDLMKVFQPGKYELIFFDNYIGNGLGIDFARAVRAQDAEVEFVFVSMSPEFAVAGFEVRAMHYLIKPATLEAIEKVFERFLKHSLKSDAPMIELTFDYHSVMVPVRSIRYLEIIGRGCCVHGEKDFQTNATLKKIMEELPPDEFVRTHSSYAVRLSCIRTMTKTDFVLDNGEVIPIGRAFNECKSTYIEYLTKKQPQ
;
A
#
# COMPACT_ATOMS: atom_id res chain seq x y z
N MET A 1 23.83 3.09 -14.27
CA MET A 1 23.08 1.82 -14.15
C MET A 1 22.20 1.98 -12.92
N ILE A 2 20.91 2.16 -13.14
CA ILE A 2 20.00 2.76 -12.15
C ILE A 2 19.36 1.63 -11.34
N TYR A 3 19.54 1.65 -10.03
CA TYR A 3 18.99 0.71 -9.04
C TYR A 3 17.45 0.82 -8.88
N TYR A 4 16.68 0.63 -9.96
CA TYR A 4 15.22 0.68 -9.92
C TYR A 4 14.54 -0.69 -9.71
N THR A 5 15.31 -1.77 -9.47
CA THR A 5 14.82 -3.15 -9.57
C THR A 5 14.55 -3.85 -8.22
N THR A 6 14.77 -3.22 -7.07
CA THR A 6 14.80 -3.97 -5.81
C THR A 6 13.46 -4.14 -5.10
N LYS A 7 12.41 -3.42 -5.50
CA LYS A 7 11.13 -3.46 -4.74
C LYS A 7 10.18 -4.58 -5.15
N TYR A 8 10.33 -5.13 -6.38
CA TYR A 8 9.39 -6.12 -6.94
C TYR A 8 10.10 -7.19 -7.82
N THR A 9 11.29 -7.67 -7.43
CA THR A 9 12.03 -8.69 -8.19
C THR A 9 11.82 -10.09 -7.64
N LYS A 10 11.74 -11.10 -8.54
CA LYS A 10 11.51 -12.53 -8.19
C LYS A 10 12.58 -13.17 -7.29
N ASN A 11 13.76 -12.57 -7.10
CA ASN A 11 14.90 -13.21 -6.43
C ASN A 11 15.11 -12.84 -4.96
N GLU A 12 14.46 -11.80 -4.46
CA GLU A 12 14.43 -11.52 -3.03
C GLU A 12 12.96 -11.47 -2.63
N ARG A 13 12.54 -12.16 -1.60
CA ARG A 13 11.16 -12.35 -1.10
C ARG A 13 10.43 -11.01 -0.84
N VAL A 14 10.27 -10.23 -1.88
CA VAL A 14 9.54 -8.97 -1.89
C VAL A 14 8.16 -9.27 -2.45
N ARG A 15 7.15 -8.70 -1.85
CA ARG A 15 5.74 -8.88 -2.19
C ARG A 15 5.49 -8.54 -3.67
N ALA A 16 4.67 -9.36 -4.33
CA ALA A 16 4.16 -9.07 -5.66
C ALA A 16 3.44 -7.70 -5.69
N LEU A 17 3.67 -6.92 -6.71
CA LEU A 17 2.92 -5.71 -6.98
C LEU A 17 1.49 -6.10 -7.37
N ARG A 18 0.50 -5.66 -6.62
CA ARG A 18 -0.90 -6.00 -6.86
C ARG A 18 -1.57 -4.91 -7.68
N VAL A 19 -1.95 -5.28 -8.86
CA VAL A 19 -2.58 -4.41 -9.86
C VAL A 19 -4.01 -4.86 -10.08
N ALA A 20 -4.96 -3.92 -10.10
CA ALA A 20 -6.31 -4.18 -10.59
C ALA A 20 -6.51 -3.52 -11.95
N ILE A 21 -7.28 -4.18 -12.82
CA ILE A 21 -7.75 -3.63 -14.09
C ILE A 21 -9.27 -3.73 -14.15
N VAL A 22 -9.95 -2.67 -14.58
CA VAL A 22 -11.40 -2.58 -14.61
C VAL A 22 -11.85 -2.06 -15.96
N ASP A 23 -12.49 -2.91 -16.75
CA ASP A 23 -12.96 -2.62 -18.09
C ASP A 23 -14.10 -3.59 -18.44
N ASP A 24 -15.20 -3.15 -18.99
CA ASP A 24 -16.33 -4.01 -19.35
C ASP A 24 -16.19 -4.65 -20.75
N ASP A 25 -15.24 -4.18 -21.58
CA ASP A 25 -14.88 -4.87 -22.82
C ASP A 25 -13.86 -5.99 -22.54
N PRO A 26 -14.23 -7.29 -22.77
CA PRO A 26 -13.31 -8.41 -22.51
C PRO A 26 -12.04 -8.37 -23.38
N LYS A 27 -12.07 -7.72 -24.55
CA LYS A 27 -10.89 -7.64 -25.43
C LYS A 27 -9.89 -6.64 -24.88
N ASP A 28 -10.37 -5.46 -24.45
CA ASP A 28 -9.51 -4.43 -23.87
C ASP A 28 -8.95 -4.88 -22.52
N LEU A 29 -9.80 -5.55 -21.72
CA LEU A 29 -9.39 -6.16 -20.46
C LEU A 29 -8.30 -7.22 -20.66
N GLY A 30 -8.48 -8.13 -21.64
CA GLY A 30 -7.50 -9.15 -22.00
C GLY A 30 -6.21 -8.52 -22.52
N HIS A 31 -6.30 -7.58 -23.46
CA HIS A 31 -5.15 -6.89 -24.03
C HIS A 31 -4.32 -6.16 -22.95
N LEU A 32 -4.96 -5.41 -22.06
CA LEU A 32 -4.26 -4.68 -21.00
C LEU A 32 -3.56 -5.67 -20.03
N ARG A 33 -4.21 -6.78 -19.69
CA ARG A 33 -3.60 -7.84 -18.90
C ARG A 33 -2.33 -8.38 -19.56
N ASP A 34 -2.41 -8.78 -20.83
CA ASP A 34 -1.28 -9.35 -21.58
C ASP A 34 -0.10 -8.39 -21.62
N VAL A 35 -0.35 -7.08 -21.83
CA VAL A 35 0.70 -6.07 -21.85
C VAL A 35 1.34 -5.90 -20.46
N LEU A 36 0.54 -5.92 -19.38
CA LEU A 36 1.06 -5.83 -18.00
C LEU A 36 1.89 -7.05 -17.61
N GLU A 37 1.43 -8.26 -17.98
CA GLU A 37 2.17 -9.50 -17.73
C GLU A 37 3.47 -9.52 -18.53
N THR A 38 3.45 -9.12 -19.81
CA THR A 38 4.65 -8.97 -20.64
C THR A 38 5.64 -7.98 -20.02
N TYR A 39 5.15 -6.84 -19.53
CA TYR A 39 5.99 -5.86 -18.84
C TYR A 39 6.65 -6.47 -17.60
N ALA A 40 5.87 -7.16 -16.75
CA ALA A 40 6.36 -7.80 -15.54
C ALA A 40 7.45 -8.84 -15.85
N GLU A 41 7.24 -9.67 -16.88
CA GLU A 41 8.22 -10.67 -17.33
C GLU A 41 9.52 -10.02 -17.81
N THR A 42 9.43 -9.00 -18.69
CA THR A 42 10.62 -8.32 -19.24
C THR A 42 11.43 -7.61 -18.18
N ARG A 43 10.83 -7.20 -17.08
CA ARG A 43 11.47 -6.50 -15.95
C ARG A 43 11.78 -7.41 -14.77
N ASN A 44 11.52 -8.72 -14.88
CA ASN A 44 11.64 -9.69 -13.79
C ASN A 44 10.94 -9.21 -12.51
N MET A 45 9.75 -8.61 -12.68
CA MET A 45 8.92 -8.06 -11.62
C MET A 45 7.91 -9.10 -11.18
N ASP A 46 7.70 -9.25 -9.88
CA ASP A 46 6.61 -10.04 -9.35
C ASP A 46 5.34 -9.19 -9.31
N MET A 47 4.32 -9.55 -10.12
CA MET A 47 3.09 -8.79 -10.31
C MET A 47 1.88 -9.72 -10.29
N GLU A 48 0.87 -9.35 -9.53
CA GLU A 48 -0.44 -10.01 -9.50
C GLU A 48 -1.48 -9.09 -10.14
N VAL A 49 -2.06 -9.50 -11.26
CA VAL A 49 -3.08 -8.73 -11.98
C VAL A 49 -4.46 -9.32 -11.71
N SER A 50 -5.33 -8.54 -11.07
CA SER A 50 -6.75 -8.85 -10.86
C SER A 50 -7.61 -8.10 -11.87
N ALA A 51 -8.42 -8.81 -12.65
CA ALA A 51 -9.26 -8.19 -13.68
C ALA A 51 -10.74 -8.23 -13.27
N PHE A 52 -11.43 -7.13 -13.52
CA PHE A 52 -12.84 -6.93 -13.19
C PHE A 52 -13.57 -6.39 -14.42
N SER A 53 -14.69 -7.01 -14.77
CA SER A 53 -15.58 -6.56 -15.84
C SER A 53 -16.56 -5.46 -15.41
N SER A 54 -16.54 -5.09 -14.13
CA SER A 54 -17.34 -3.98 -13.60
C SER A 54 -16.66 -3.31 -12.40
N GLY A 55 -16.90 -2.02 -12.23
CA GLY A 55 -16.47 -1.31 -11.03
C GLY A 55 -17.13 -1.85 -9.75
N SER A 56 -18.36 -2.34 -9.86
CA SER A 56 -19.08 -2.96 -8.73
C SER A 56 -18.39 -4.24 -8.25
N ASP A 57 -17.81 -5.04 -9.14
CA ASP A 57 -17.11 -6.27 -8.75
C ASP A 57 -15.77 -5.95 -8.07
N LEU A 58 -15.06 -4.93 -8.54
CA LEU A 58 -13.92 -4.39 -7.81
C LEU A 58 -14.33 -3.98 -6.38
N MET A 59 -15.41 -3.18 -6.25
CA MET A 59 -15.84 -2.64 -4.95
C MET A 59 -16.27 -3.72 -3.95
N LYS A 60 -16.78 -4.87 -4.41
CA LYS A 60 -17.13 -6.00 -3.53
C LYS A 60 -15.92 -6.60 -2.81
N VAL A 61 -14.74 -6.51 -3.43
CA VAL A 61 -13.51 -7.14 -2.93
C VAL A 61 -12.45 -6.13 -2.52
N PHE A 62 -12.68 -4.84 -2.80
CA PHE A 62 -11.74 -3.78 -2.46
C PHE A 62 -11.59 -3.62 -0.94
N GLN A 63 -10.36 -3.42 -0.52
CA GLN A 63 -10.00 -3.04 0.85
C GLN A 63 -8.81 -2.09 0.77
N PRO A 64 -8.68 -1.11 1.66
CA PRO A 64 -7.52 -0.23 1.72
C PRO A 64 -6.22 -1.02 1.76
N GLY A 65 -5.26 -0.62 0.91
CA GLY A 65 -3.97 -1.29 0.78
C GLY A 65 -4.01 -2.63 0.05
N LYS A 66 -5.13 -3.05 -0.55
CA LYS A 66 -5.22 -4.30 -1.31
C LYS A 66 -4.51 -4.20 -2.67
N TYR A 67 -4.57 -3.06 -3.33
CA TYR A 67 -3.92 -2.79 -4.61
C TYR A 67 -3.01 -1.57 -4.49
N GLU A 68 -1.88 -1.60 -5.17
CA GLU A 68 -0.99 -0.45 -5.30
C GLU A 68 -1.34 0.41 -6.51
N LEU A 69 -1.91 -0.21 -7.55
CA LEU A 69 -2.21 0.44 -8.81
C LEU A 69 -3.53 -0.09 -9.38
N ILE A 70 -4.42 0.79 -9.81
CA ILE A 70 -5.67 0.40 -10.46
C ILE A 70 -5.79 1.12 -11.80
N PHE A 71 -5.99 0.33 -12.85
CA PHE A 71 -6.32 0.83 -14.18
C PHE A 71 -7.85 0.83 -14.34
N PHE A 72 -8.42 1.97 -14.69
CA PHE A 72 -9.85 2.13 -14.96
C PHE A 72 -10.09 2.50 -16.39
N ASP A 73 -11.04 1.83 -17.08
CA ASP A 73 -11.67 2.47 -18.22
C ASP A 73 -12.52 3.67 -17.76
N ASN A 74 -12.68 4.65 -18.63
CA ASN A 74 -13.58 5.77 -18.37
C ASN A 74 -15.05 5.36 -18.35
N TYR A 75 -15.43 4.43 -19.20
CA TYR A 75 -16.78 3.91 -19.30
C TYR A 75 -16.77 2.45 -18.86
N ILE A 76 -17.53 2.12 -17.84
CA ILE A 76 -17.62 0.76 -17.30
C ILE A 76 -19.10 0.40 -17.17
N GLY A 77 -19.63 -0.32 -18.13
CA GLY A 77 -21.05 -0.60 -18.23
C GLY A 77 -21.87 0.68 -18.41
N ASN A 78 -22.81 0.94 -17.51
CA ASN A 78 -23.63 2.16 -17.51
C ASN A 78 -23.05 3.28 -16.62
N GLY A 79 -21.83 3.11 -16.07
CA GLY A 79 -21.20 4.04 -15.15
C GLY A 79 -19.91 4.65 -15.68
N LEU A 80 -19.36 5.59 -14.93
CA LEU A 80 -18.07 6.20 -15.21
C LEU A 80 -17.00 5.64 -14.29
N GLY A 81 -15.84 5.28 -14.86
CA GLY A 81 -14.68 4.82 -14.07
C GLY A 81 -14.26 5.81 -12.99
N ILE A 82 -14.44 7.11 -13.25
CA ILE A 82 -14.15 8.17 -12.28
C ILE A 82 -14.99 8.07 -11.00
N ASP A 83 -16.23 7.58 -11.06
CA ASP A 83 -17.09 7.46 -9.89
C ASP A 83 -16.60 6.31 -8.99
N PHE A 84 -16.15 5.20 -9.58
CA PHE A 84 -15.51 4.12 -8.84
C PHE A 84 -14.15 4.56 -8.27
N ALA A 85 -13.37 5.31 -9.03
CA ALA A 85 -12.10 5.86 -8.54
C ALA A 85 -12.31 6.81 -7.34
N ARG A 86 -13.37 7.65 -7.33
CA ARG A 86 -13.75 8.46 -6.17
C ARG A 86 -14.11 7.60 -4.96
N ALA A 87 -14.90 6.54 -5.15
CA ALA A 87 -15.30 5.63 -4.09
C ALA A 87 -14.09 4.88 -3.48
N VAL A 88 -13.12 4.50 -4.30
CA VAL A 88 -11.85 3.91 -3.86
C VAL A 88 -11.01 4.95 -3.14
N ARG A 89 -10.84 6.17 -3.70
CA ARG A 89 -10.04 7.24 -3.10
C ARG A 89 -10.55 7.68 -1.73
N ALA A 90 -11.86 7.64 -1.51
CA ALA A 90 -12.48 7.93 -0.22
C ALA A 90 -12.08 6.91 0.88
N GLN A 91 -11.67 5.70 0.50
CA GLN A 91 -11.25 4.65 1.41
C GLN A 91 -9.72 4.49 1.48
N ASP A 92 -9.03 4.78 0.37
CA ASP A 92 -7.58 4.60 0.24
C ASP A 92 -6.96 5.81 -0.46
N ALA A 93 -6.17 6.57 0.28
CA ALA A 93 -5.49 7.75 -0.23
C ALA A 93 -4.21 7.42 -1.03
N GLU A 94 -3.67 6.21 -0.86
CA GLU A 94 -2.34 5.82 -1.33
C GLU A 94 -2.36 5.06 -2.67
N VAL A 95 -3.48 4.38 -2.99
CA VAL A 95 -3.59 3.63 -4.24
C VAL A 95 -3.46 4.56 -5.45
N GLU A 96 -2.66 4.18 -6.44
CA GLU A 96 -2.49 4.96 -7.64
C GLU A 96 -3.50 4.59 -8.73
N PHE A 97 -3.97 5.58 -9.49
CA PHE A 97 -4.91 5.38 -10.59
C PHE A 97 -4.31 5.71 -11.94
N VAL A 98 -4.62 4.87 -12.91
CA VAL A 98 -4.36 5.10 -14.32
C VAL A 98 -5.69 4.93 -15.08
N PHE A 99 -6.09 5.93 -15.83
CA PHE A 99 -7.22 5.78 -16.73
C PHE A 99 -6.75 5.29 -18.10
N VAL A 100 -7.50 4.38 -18.70
CA VAL A 100 -7.25 3.84 -20.04
C VAL A 100 -8.52 4.02 -20.84
N SER A 101 -8.50 4.80 -21.93
CA SER A 101 -9.71 5.18 -22.64
C SER A 101 -9.50 5.39 -24.12
N MET A 102 -10.58 5.32 -24.89
CA MET A 102 -10.59 5.62 -26.33
C MET A 102 -10.46 7.11 -26.64
N SER A 103 -10.79 8.00 -25.68
CA SER A 103 -10.82 9.46 -25.90
C SER A 103 -10.05 10.23 -24.82
N PRO A 104 -9.28 11.28 -25.18
CA PRO A 104 -8.57 12.12 -24.22
C PRO A 104 -9.47 13.08 -23.43
N GLU A 105 -10.75 13.21 -23.78
CA GLU A 105 -11.67 14.22 -23.23
C GLU A 105 -11.85 14.13 -21.71
N PHE A 106 -11.68 12.93 -21.14
CA PHE A 106 -11.83 12.69 -19.72
C PHE A 106 -10.54 12.85 -18.91
N ALA A 107 -9.43 13.19 -19.56
CA ALA A 107 -8.16 13.37 -18.86
C ALA A 107 -8.25 14.44 -17.75
N VAL A 108 -9.08 15.47 -17.96
CA VAL A 108 -9.30 16.55 -16.97
C VAL A 108 -10.01 16.02 -15.72
N ALA A 109 -10.99 15.11 -15.87
CA ALA A 109 -11.69 14.53 -14.73
C ALA A 109 -10.78 13.68 -13.84
N GLY A 110 -9.73 13.08 -14.42
CA GLY A 110 -8.74 12.32 -13.66
C GLY A 110 -8.00 13.15 -12.59
N PHE A 111 -7.89 14.47 -12.75
CA PHE A 111 -7.28 15.35 -11.73
C PHE A 111 -8.06 15.36 -10.41
N GLU A 112 -9.39 15.22 -10.45
CA GLU A 112 -10.24 15.23 -9.26
C GLU A 112 -9.90 14.07 -8.30
N VAL A 113 -9.54 12.90 -8.85
CA VAL A 113 -9.17 11.71 -8.08
C VAL A 113 -7.65 11.55 -7.93
N ARG A 114 -6.89 12.55 -8.37
CA ARG A 114 -5.42 12.52 -8.40
C ARG A 114 -4.91 11.30 -9.17
N ALA A 115 -5.44 11.08 -10.38
CA ALA A 115 -4.94 10.04 -11.26
C ALA A 115 -3.47 10.29 -11.61
N MET A 116 -2.65 9.27 -11.47
CA MET A 116 -1.23 9.35 -11.77
C MET A 116 -0.97 9.50 -13.27
N HIS A 117 -1.76 8.81 -14.10
CA HIS A 117 -1.60 8.83 -15.56
C HIS A 117 -2.91 8.59 -16.30
N TYR A 118 -2.88 8.90 -17.61
CA TYR A 118 -3.97 8.68 -18.54
C TYR A 118 -3.39 8.05 -19.82
N LEU A 119 -3.95 6.94 -20.27
CA LEU A 119 -3.55 6.21 -21.46
C LEU A 119 -4.68 6.21 -22.50
N ILE A 120 -4.30 6.27 -23.75
CA ILE A 120 -5.24 6.07 -24.89
C ILE A 120 -5.17 4.61 -25.31
N LYS A 121 -6.34 3.98 -25.47
CA LYS A 121 -6.46 2.61 -26.00
C LYS A 121 -6.00 2.54 -27.47
N PRO A 122 -5.35 1.46 -27.89
CA PRO A 122 -4.89 0.34 -27.07
C PRO A 122 -3.65 0.70 -26.25
N ALA A 123 -3.57 0.22 -25.00
CA ALA A 123 -2.39 0.39 -24.18
C ALA A 123 -1.21 -0.37 -24.80
N THR A 124 -0.11 0.33 -25.05
CA THR A 124 1.11 -0.29 -25.60
C THR A 124 2.12 -0.57 -24.49
N LEU A 125 3.07 -1.49 -24.73
CA LEU A 125 4.13 -1.79 -23.78
C LEU A 125 4.93 -0.52 -23.43
N GLU A 126 5.23 0.33 -24.40
CA GLU A 126 5.94 1.60 -24.20
C GLU A 126 5.14 2.56 -23.29
N ALA A 127 3.81 2.63 -23.48
CA ALA A 127 2.95 3.45 -22.63
C ALA A 127 2.91 2.91 -21.19
N ILE A 128 2.86 1.60 -21.01
CA ILE A 128 2.94 0.93 -19.70
C ILE A 128 4.31 1.16 -19.06
N GLU A 129 5.41 1.12 -19.81
CA GLU A 129 6.74 1.46 -19.29
C GLU A 129 6.75 2.87 -18.66
N LYS A 130 6.19 3.87 -19.35
CA LYS A 130 6.10 5.26 -18.83
C LYS A 130 5.24 5.36 -17.56
N VAL A 131 4.15 4.58 -17.50
CA VAL A 131 3.33 4.47 -16.28
C VAL A 131 4.17 3.95 -15.12
N PHE A 132 4.86 2.84 -15.32
CA PHE A 132 5.66 2.23 -14.25
C PHE A 132 6.90 3.05 -13.87
N GLU A 133 7.54 3.73 -14.82
CA GLU A 133 8.58 4.69 -14.49
C GLU A 133 8.06 5.79 -13.54
N ARG A 134 6.86 6.31 -13.82
CA ARG A 134 6.23 7.32 -12.98
C ARG A 134 5.79 6.74 -11.64
N PHE A 135 5.16 5.56 -11.66
CA PHE A 135 4.74 4.85 -10.46
C PHE A 135 5.92 4.56 -9.52
N LEU A 136 7.02 4.03 -10.05
CA LEU A 136 8.22 3.75 -9.26
C LEU A 136 8.85 5.04 -8.73
N LYS A 137 8.94 6.10 -9.54
CA LYS A 137 9.40 7.42 -9.08
C LYS A 137 8.48 8.00 -8.00
N HIS A 138 7.16 7.81 -8.10
CA HIS A 138 6.19 8.28 -7.12
C HIS A 138 6.23 7.44 -5.84
N SER A 139 6.34 6.13 -5.98
CA SER A 139 6.54 5.20 -4.86
C SER A 139 7.90 5.39 -4.16
N LEU A 140 8.91 5.94 -4.87
CA LEU A 140 10.20 6.34 -4.31
C LEU A 140 10.17 7.77 -3.76
N LYS A 141 9.33 8.65 -4.33
CA LYS A 141 9.07 10.03 -3.84
C LYS A 141 7.98 10.11 -2.78
N SER A 142 7.16 9.06 -2.64
CA SER A 142 6.46 8.84 -1.40
C SER A 142 7.58 8.69 -0.37
N ASP A 143 7.83 9.74 0.39
CA ASP A 143 8.64 9.77 1.60
C ASP A 143 8.00 8.89 2.69
N ALA A 144 7.61 7.67 2.31
CA ALA A 144 7.33 6.65 3.28
C ALA A 144 8.69 6.35 3.91
N PRO A 145 8.94 6.81 5.13
CA PRO A 145 10.22 6.59 5.76
C PRO A 145 10.51 5.10 5.72
N MET A 146 11.74 4.77 5.32
CA MET A 146 12.26 3.41 5.33
C MET A 146 13.13 3.29 6.57
N ILE A 147 13.06 2.17 7.24
CA ILE A 147 14.02 1.85 8.31
C ILE A 147 14.91 0.70 7.87
N GLU A 148 16.18 0.77 8.24
CA GLU A 148 17.13 -0.31 8.01
C GLU A 148 17.10 -1.27 9.20
N LEU A 149 16.77 -2.53 8.94
CA LEU A 149 16.79 -3.60 9.94
C LEU A 149 17.92 -4.55 9.63
N THR A 150 18.78 -4.80 10.63
CA THR A 150 19.91 -5.72 10.49
C THR A 150 19.63 -7.01 11.29
N PHE A 151 19.82 -8.16 10.65
CA PHE A 151 19.78 -9.49 11.25
C PHE A 151 20.87 -10.37 10.62
N ASP A 152 21.68 -11.02 11.45
CA ASP A 152 22.74 -11.95 11.02
C ASP A 152 23.61 -11.41 9.85
N TYR A 153 24.11 -10.16 10.01
CA TYR A 153 24.97 -9.47 9.01
C TYR A 153 24.27 -9.09 7.69
N HIS A 154 22.95 -9.27 7.58
CA HIS A 154 22.15 -8.80 6.45
C HIS A 154 21.32 -7.60 6.86
N SER A 155 21.33 -6.56 6.02
CA SER A 155 20.46 -5.40 6.19
C SER A 155 19.30 -5.45 5.19
N VAL A 156 18.10 -5.15 5.69
CA VAL A 156 16.89 -5.06 4.88
C VAL A 156 16.25 -3.71 5.11
N MET A 157 15.90 -3.01 4.03
CA MET A 157 15.12 -1.78 4.09
C MET A 157 13.64 -2.12 4.18
N VAL A 158 12.98 -1.73 5.28
CA VAL A 158 11.57 -2.00 5.53
C VAL A 158 10.78 -0.69 5.46
N PRO A 159 9.75 -0.60 4.59
CA PRO A 159 8.87 0.56 4.56
C PRO A 159 8.14 0.70 5.90
N VAL A 160 8.23 1.87 6.51
CA VAL A 160 7.52 2.14 7.78
C VAL A 160 6.02 1.85 7.68
N ARG A 161 5.43 2.16 6.51
CA ARG A 161 4.00 1.89 6.23
C ARG A 161 3.61 0.40 6.28
N SER A 162 4.55 -0.53 6.08
CA SER A 162 4.29 -1.97 6.15
C SER A 162 4.34 -2.52 7.58
N ILE A 163 4.82 -1.72 8.54
CA ILE A 163 4.96 -2.12 9.93
C ILE A 163 3.62 -1.93 10.65
N ARG A 164 3.10 -3.00 11.25
CA ARG A 164 1.89 -2.99 12.08
C ARG A 164 2.21 -2.79 13.54
N TYR A 165 3.12 -3.63 14.04
CA TYR A 165 3.59 -3.55 15.43
C TYR A 165 4.98 -4.15 15.56
N LEU A 166 5.59 -3.89 16.69
CA LEU A 166 6.90 -4.38 17.10
C LEU A 166 6.75 -5.22 18.36
N GLU A 167 7.49 -6.32 18.43
CA GLU A 167 7.50 -7.21 19.57
C GLU A 167 8.95 -7.55 19.97
N ILE A 168 9.27 -7.51 21.27
CA ILE A 168 10.55 -8.02 21.75
C ILE A 168 10.49 -9.54 21.79
N ILE A 169 11.39 -10.20 21.03
CA ILE A 169 11.57 -11.64 21.02
C ILE A 169 13.02 -11.96 21.36
N GLY A 170 13.22 -12.63 22.48
CA GLY A 170 14.57 -12.96 22.95
C GLY A 170 15.42 -11.72 23.25
N ARG A 171 16.51 -11.54 22.50
CA ARG A 171 17.45 -10.41 22.66
C ARG A 171 17.24 -9.29 21.62
N GLY A 172 16.33 -9.48 20.67
CA GLY A 172 16.04 -8.55 19.60
C GLY A 172 14.56 -8.23 19.49
N CYS A 173 14.14 -7.77 18.32
CA CYS A 173 12.76 -7.50 18.00
C CYS A 173 12.30 -8.28 16.77
N CYS A 174 11.01 -8.61 16.74
CA CYS A 174 10.28 -8.92 15.54
C CYS A 174 9.49 -7.69 15.12
N VAL A 175 9.62 -7.32 13.86
CA VAL A 175 8.85 -6.27 13.20
C VAL A 175 7.74 -6.96 12.43
N HIS A 176 6.51 -6.87 12.94
CA HIS A 176 5.35 -7.50 12.37
C HIS A 176 4.67 -6.61 11.34
N GLY A 177 4.39 -7.18 10.18
CA GLY A 177 3.76 -6.50 9.07
C GLY A 177 3.06 -7.47 8.13
N GLU A 178 3.18 -7.25 6.84
CA GLU A 178 2.76 -8.24 5.83
C GLU A 178 3.71 -9.44 5.81
N LYS A 179 4.97 -9.20 6.12
CA LYS A 179 6.00 -10.21 6.43
C LYS A 179 6.67 -9.80 7.73
N ASP A 180 6.97 -10.77 8.54
CA ASP A 180 7.68 -10.57 9.78
C ASP A 180 9.18 -10.53 9.53
N PHE A 181 9.86 -9.55 10.16
CA PHE A 181 11.31 -9.41 10.11
C PHE A 181 11.86 -9.49 11.52
N GLN A 182 12.80 -10.40 11.72
CA GLN A 182 13.59 -10.41 12.96
C GLN A 182 14.76 -9.46 12.83
N THR A 183 15.13 -8.80 13.92
CA THR A 183 16.28 -7.91 13.99
C THR A 183 16.95 -7.99 15.35
N ASN A 184 18.26 -7.79 15.40
CA ASN A 184 19.03 -7.68 16.62
C ASN A 184 18.91 -6.29 17.28
N ALA A 185 18.25 -5.34 16.62
CA ALA A 185 18.00 -4.00 17.15
C ALA A 185 17.03 -4.07 18.36
N THR A 186 17.24 -3.21 19.33
CA THR A 186 16.32 -3.07 20.46
C THR A 186 15.06 -2.30 20.05
N LEU A 187 13.93 -2.58 20.71
CA LEU A 187 12.68 -1.86 20.49
C LEU A 187 12.87 -0.33 20.63
N LYS A 188 13.69 0.11 21.59
CA LYS A 188 14.00 1.53 21.77
C LYS A 188 14.66 2.13 20.52
N LYS A 189 15.68 1.46 19.97
CA LYS A 189 16.40 1.94 18.79
C LYS A 189 15.48 2.01 17.57
N ILE A 190 14.64 1.00 17.36
CA ILE A 190 13.68 1.01 16.24
C ILE A 190 12.68 2.16 16.42
N MET A 191 12.14 2.39 17.61
CA MET A 191 11.21 3.47 17.89
C MET A 191 11.82 4.88 17.67
N GLU A 192 13.13 5.04 17.86
CA GLU A 192 13.85 6.30 17.57
C GLU A 192 13.95 6.61 16.06
N GLU A 193 13.88 5.57 15.21
CA GLU A 193 13.92 5.69 13.75
C GLU A 193 12.52 5.80 13.12
N LEU A 194 11.47 5.48 13.88
CA LEU A 194 10.07 5.53 13.41
C LEU A 194 9.45 6.92 13.65
N PRO A 195 8.50 7.35 12.78
CA PRO A 195 7.74 8.58 13.01
C PRO A 195 7.02 8.56 14.36
N PRO A 196 7.29 9.52 15.25
CA PRO A 196 6.77 9.51 16.62
C PRO A 196 5.26 9.71 16.72
N ASP A 197 4.63 10.26 15.68
CA ASP A 197 3.19 10.50 15.56
C ASP A 197 2.43 9.32 14.93
N GLU A 198 3.14 8.32 14.41
CA GLU A 198 2.55 7.12 13.83
C GLU A 198 2.61 5.89 14.74
N PHE A 199 3.53 5.86 15.68
CA PHE A 199 3.77 4.70 16.55
C PHE A 199 3.68 5.07 18.02
N VAL A 200 3.15 4.15 18.82
CA VAL A 200 3.09 4.31 20.27
C VAL A 200 3.53 3.04 20.98
N ARG A 201 4.31 3.21 22.06
CA ARG A 201 4.70 2.09 22.91
C ARG A 201 3.55 1.72 23.85
N THR A 202 3.11 0.47 23.80
CA THR A 202 1.95 -0.03 24.56
C THR A 202 2.35 -0.89 25.74
N HIS A 203 3.55 -1.49 25.69
CA HIS A 203 4.05 -2.40 26.70
C HIS A 203 5.59 -2.35 26.77
N SER A 204 6.19 -2.93 27.81
CA SER A 204 7.65 -3.13 27.82
C SER A 204 8.17 -3.87 26.59
N SER A 205 7.36 -4.76 26.03
CA SER A 205 7.72 -5.61 24.88
C SER A 205 7.01 -5.26 23.58
N TYR A 206 6.08 -4.27 23.55
CA TYR A 206 5.28 -3.97 22.36
C TYR A 206 5.24 -2.48 22.05
N ALA A 207 5.25 -2.19 20.75
CA ALA A 207 4.85 -0.90 20.19
C ALA A 207 3.95 -1.12 18.98
N VAL A 208 2.97 -0.27 18.74
CA VAL A 208 1.94 -0.45 17.70
C VAL A 208 1.82 0.78 16.83
N ARG A 209 1.54 0.56 15.55
CA ARG A 209 1.18 1.64 14.64
C ARG A 209 -0.26 2.06 14.88
N LEU A 210 -0.48 3.36 15.13
CA LEU A 210 -1.78 3.92 15.49
C LEU A 210 -2.85 3.69 14.42
N SER A 211 -2.45 3.73 13.13
CA SER A 211 -3.36 3.50 12.00
C SER A 211 -3.86 2.06 11.87
N CYS A 212 -3.18 1.09 12.48
CA CYS A 212 -3.56 -0.32 12.46
C CYS A 212 -4.52 -0.69 13.60
N ILE A 213 -4.76 0.21 14.55
CA ILE A 213 -5.65 -0.05 15.68
C ILE A 213 -7.10 0.08 15.22
N ARG A 214 -7.85 -1.01 15.31
CA ARG A 214 -9.29 -1.07 15.03
C ARG A 214 -10.13 -0.73 16.26
N THR A 215 -9.73 -1.23 17.43
CA THR A 215 -10.49 -1.08 18.66
C THR A 215 -9.55 -1.01 19.86
N MET A 216 -9.90 -0.16 20.83
CA MET A 216 -9.23 -0.05 22.12
C MET A 216 -10.13 -0.61 23.21
N THR A 217 -9.59 -1.49 24.05
CA THR A 217 -10.20 -1.99 25.27
C THR A 217 -9.57 -1.36 26.51
N LYS A 218 -9.96 -1.82 27.69
CA LYS A 218 -9.34 -1.37 28.95
C LYS A 218 -7.87 -1.81 29.08
N THR A 219 -7.51 -2.95 28.50
CA THR A 219 -6.21 -3.61 28.67
C THR A 219 -5.44 -3.85 27.39
N ASP A 220 -6.08 -3.67 26.22
CA ASP A 220 -5.51 -4.07 24.94
C ASP A 220 -5.89 -3.15 23.80
N PHE A 221 -5.07 -3.12 22.76
CA PHE A 221 -5.45 -2.70 21.41
C PHE A 221 -5.72 -3.93 20.54
N VAL A 222 -6.83 -3.89 19.80
CA VAL A 222 -7.14 -4.90 18.78
C VAL A 222 -6.86 -4.29 17.42
N LEU A 223 -6.00 -4.93 16.65
CA LEU A 223 -5.62 -4.48 15.31
C LEU A 223 -6.67 -4.86 14.25
N ASP A 224 -6.56 -4.25 13.09
CA ASP A 224 -7.43 -4.49 11.93
C ASP A 224 -7.39 -5.94 11.42
N ASN A 225 -6.25 -6.63 11.59
CA ASN A 225 -6.06 -8.05 11.28
C ASN A 225 -6.51 -9.00 12.40
N GLY A 226 -7.03 -8.47 13.52
CA GLY A 226 -7.53 -9.24 14.66
C GLY A 226 -6.49 -9.56 15.74
N GLU A 227 -5.24 -9.18 15.57
CA GLU A 227 -4.21 -9.34 16.61
C GLU A 227 -4.50 -8.46 17.82
N VAL A 228 -4.15 -8.95 19.00
CA VAL A 228 -4.39 -8.28 20.29
C VAL A 228 -3.06 -7.89 20.92
N ILE A 229 -2.84 -6.59 21.08
CA ILE A 229 -1.61 -6.02 21.63
C ILE A 229 -1.86 -5.51 23.06
N PRO A 230 -1.17 -6.01 24.07
CA PRO A 230 -1.41 -5.63 25.47
C PRO A 230 -0.98 -4.20 25.78
N ILE A 231 -1.73 -3.55 26.68
CA ILE A 231 -1.40 -2.26 27.27
C ILE A 231 -0.90 -2.46 28.68
N GLY A 232 0.41 -2.27 28.86
CA GLY A 232 1.03 -2.35 30.20
C GLY A 232 0.61 -1.19 31.11
N ARG A 233 0.52 -1.44 32.42
CA ARG A 233 0.11 -0.42 33.41
C ARG A 233 0.95 0.86 33.34
N ALA A 234 2.24 0.75 33.08
CA ALA A 234 3.18 1.87 32.94
C ALA A 234 3.03 2.62 31.60
N PHE A 235 2.22 2.12 30.67
CA PHE A 235 2.08 2.65 29.31
C PHE A 235 0.65 3.17 29.01
N ASN A 236 -0.14 3.48 30.03
CA ASN A 236 -1.52 3.92 29.86
C ASN A 236 -1.67 5.22 29.04
N GLU A 237 -0.63 6.04 28.95
CA GLU A 237 -0.59 7.24 28.12
C GLU A 237 -0.78 6.95 26.61
N CYS A 238 -0.48 5.71 26.17
CA CYS A 238 -0.72 5.32 24.77
C CYS A 238 -2.19 5.44 24.34
N LYS A 239 -3.13 5.36 25.30
CA LYS A 239 -4.56 5.53 25.04
C LYS A 239 -4.91 6.96 24.68
N SER A 240 -4.34 7.92 25.40
CA SER A 240 -4.50 9.36 25.10
C SER A 240 -3.91 9.69 23.75
N THR A 241 -2.71 9.18 23.47
CA THR A 241 -2.06 9.33 22.15
C THR A 241 -2.93 8.79 21.02
N TYR A 242 -3.57 7.63 21.21
CA TYR A 242 -4.48 7.07 20.21
C TYR A 242 -5.74 7.92 20.02
N ILE A 243 -6.34 8.44 21.09
CA ILE A 243 -7.50 9.34 21.02
C ILE A 243 -7.13 10.62 20.28
N GLU A 244 -5.99 11.23 20.57
CA GLU A 244 -5.49 12.42 19.87
C GLU A 244 -5.27 12.14 18.37
N TYR A 245 -4.71 10.96 18.03
CA TYR A 245 -4.54 10.53 16.65
C TYR A 245 -5.89 10.45 15.91
N LEU A 246 -6.91 9.87 16.52
CA LEU A 246 -8.26 9.79 15.95
C LEU A 246 -8.89 11.18 15.75
N THR A 247 -8.69 12.09 16.70
CA THR A 247 -9.21 13.46 16.63
C THR A 247 -8.58 14.26 15.50
N LYS A 248 -7.28 14.08 15.26
CA LYS A 248 -6.56 14.74 14.15
C LYS A 248 -6.97 14.21 12.77
N LYS A 249 -7.52 13.00 12.69
CA LYS A 249 -7.95 12.37 11.43
C LYS A 249 -9.39 12.70 11.01
N GLN A 250 -10.21 13.30 11.88
CA GLN A 250 -11.52 13.78 11.48
C GLN A 250 -11.36 15.12 10.75
N PRO A 251 -11.70 15.22 9.45
CA PRO A 251 -11.77 16.51 8.79
C PRO A 251 -12.93 17.31 9.41
N GLN A 252 -12.64 18.58 9.70
CA GLN A 252 -13.69 19.57 9.98
C GLN A 252 -14.57 19.78 8.76
#